data_18ebd53539e7ff9895ea17d099e1eb30
#
_entry.id   18ebd53539e7ff9895ea17d099e1eb30
#
_cell.length_a   1.000
_cell.length_b   1.000
_cell.length_c   1.000
_cell.angle_alpha   90.00
_cell.angle_beta   90.00
_cell.angle_gamma   90.00
#
_symmetry.space_group_name_H-M   'P 1'
#
loop_
_entity.id
_entity.type
_entity.pdbx_description
1 polymer ?
#
loop_
_entity_poly.entity_id
_entity_poly.type
_entity_poly.pdbx_seq_one_letter_code
_entity_poly.pdbx_strand_id
1 'polypeptide(L)'
;IETAGNLLRLLAKPLKFQVDEESGNYTFLNTQFSQFAKADLSVTYNQILHPRHRLVWHTDIGVAVPYGNSQTIPFEKRYFAGGSNSVRGWAARTLGPGSYKGNGDWIDVNNQSGDIRLNLNVEYRAKVWSIIELAAFVDAGNIWTVFDYEAQPYGVFKWNEFYKQIALAYGVGLRLDFTFFVFRVDFGVKLYDPSRLYGADAGTQWRTVANGLNRKQDMAENQELILGMIGEGKELMAEARIIPGVPKEKRKKASDA
;
A
#
# COMPACT_ATOMS: atom_id res chain seq x y z
N ILE A 1 -15.72 -0.47 -15.03
CA ILE A 1 -15.55 -1.89 -15.38
C ILE A 1 -14.58 -1.96 -16.55
N GLU A 2 -13.58 -2.82 -16.46
CA GLU A 2 -12.56 -3.07 -17.48
C GLU A 2 -12.52 -4.58 -17.76
N THR A 3 -12.38 -4.96 -19.03
CA THR A 3 -12.11 -6.34 -19.43
C THR A 3 -11.00 -6.36 -20.47
N ALA A 4 -10.10 -7.33 -20.40
CA ALA A 4 -8.98 -7.46 -21.32
C ALA A 4 -8.90 -8.87 -21.92
N GLY A 5 -8.24 -8.99 -23.08
CA GLY A 5 -7.91 -10.27 -23.73
C GLY A 5 -9.06 -10.98 -24.44
N ASN A 6 -10.31 -10.52 -24.30
CA ASN A 6 -11.49 -11.21 -24.85
C ASN A 6 -11.47 -11.28 -26.38
N LEU A 7 -11.10 -10.20 -27.06
CA LEU A 7 -11.01 -10.17 -28.51
C LEU A 7 -9.92 -11.13 -29.01
N LEU A 8 -8.73 -11.12 -28.38
CA LEU A 8 -7.64 -12.03 -28.74
C LEU A 8 -8.06 -13.50 -28.52
N ARG A 9 -8.77 -13.76 -27.43
CA ARG A 9 -9.28 -15.11 -27.14
C ARG A 9 -10.31 -15.57 -28.17
N LEU A 10 -11.21 -14.68 -28.60
CA LEU A 10 -12.20 -14.98 -29.66
C LEU A 10 -11.50 -15.31 -31.00
N LEU A 11 -10.44 -14.57 -31.31
CA LEU A 11 -9.67 -14.73 -32.55
C LEU A 11 -8.65 -15.86 -32.49
N ALA A 12 -8.32 -16.35 -31.32
CA ALA A 12 -7.25 -17.35 -31.13
C ALA A 12 -7.48 -18.64 -31.95
N LYS A 13 -8.71 -19.18 -31.94
CA LYS A 13 -9.05 -20.38 -32.72
C LYS A 13 -9.09 -20.12 -34.22
N PRO A 14 -9.83 -19.13 -34.74
CA PRO A 14 -9.90 -18.89 -36.19
C PRO A 14 -8.55 -18.47 -36.80
N LEU A 15 -7.71 -17.74 -36.08
CA LEU A 15 -6.38 -17.35 -36.54
C LEU A 15 -5.26 -18.33 -36.18
N LYS A 16 -5.60 -19.48 -35.57
CA LYS A 16 -4.67 -20.56 -35.19
C LYS A 16 -3.48 -20.04 -34.38
N PHE A 17 -3.77 -19.31 -33.31
CA PHE A 17 -2.71 -18.87 -32.39
C PHE A 17 -1.95 -20.06 -31.83
N GLN A 18 -0.67 -19.87 -31.61
CA GLN A 18 0.17 -20.90 -30.99
C GLN A 18 -0.31 -21.12 -29.55
N VAL A 19 -0.16 -22.34 -29.09
CA VAL A 19 -0.44 -22.73 -27.71
C VAL A 19 0.91 -23.04 -27.08
N ASP A 20 1.20 -22.42 -25.96
CA ASP A 20 2.36 -22.71 -25.15
C ASP A 20 2.23 -24.11 -24.54
N GLU A 21 3.21 -24.98 -24.72
CA GLU A 21 3.16 -26.40 -24.32
C GLU A 21 3.16 -26.57 -22.80
N GLU A 22 3.80 -25.63 -22.06
CA GLU A 22 3.89 -25.72 -20.58
C GLU A 22 2.62 -25.22 -19.89
N SER A 23 2.09 -24.10 -20.32
CA SER A 23 0.94 -23.46 -19.68
C SER A 23 -0.42 -23.84 -20.32
N GLY A 24 -0.41 -24.35 -21.54
CA GLY A 24 -1.63 -24.62 -22.32
C GLY A 24 -2.37 -23.34 -22.77
N ASN A 25 -1.75 -22.19 -22.63
CA ASN A 25 -2.35 -20.89 -22.95
C ASN A 25 -2.03 -20.46 -24.37
N TYR A 26 -2.92 -19.68 -24.97
CA TYR A 26 -2.70 -19.11 -26.29
C TYR A 26 -1.69 -17.97 -26.22
N THR A 27 -0.78 -17.94 -27.19
CA THR A 27 0.19 -16.87 -27.38
C THR A 27 -0.11 -16.08 -28.67
N PHE A 28 0.08 -14.79 -28.60
CA PHE A 28 0.02 -13.88 -29.74
C PHE A 28 1.39 -13.20 -29.88
N LEU A 29 2.00 -13.32 -31.05
CA LEU A 29 3.37 -12.86 -31.31
C LEU A 29 4.39 -13.41 -30.27
N ASN A 30 4.31 -14.70 -29.98
CA ASN A 30 5.14 -15.40 -28.98
C ASN A 30 5.00 -14.87 -27.54
N THR A 31 3.95 -14.12 -27.24
CA THR A 31 3.69 -13.59 -25.90
C THR A 31 2.32 -14.03 -25.42
N GLN A 32 2.24 -14.55 -24.21
CA GLN A 32 0.96 -14.85 -23.58
C GLN A 32 0.20 -13.55 -23.29
N PHE A 33 -1.02 -13.44 -23.76
CA PHE A 33 -1.86 -12.29 -23.46
C PHE A 33 -2.71 -12.52 -22.21
N SER A 34 -2.89 -11.47 -21.42
CA SER A 34 -3.68 -11.53 -20.21
C SER A 34 -5.17 -11.39 -20.48
N GLN A 35 -5.95 -12.22 -19.78
CA GLN A 35 -7.42 -12.18 -19.83
C GLN A 35 -7.96 -12.00 -18.41
N PHE A 36 -8.61 -10.87 -18.16
CA PHE A 36 -9.17 -10.54 -16.84
C PHE A 36 -10.41 -9.64 -16.97
N ALA A 37 -11.19 -9.64 -15.91
CA ALA A 37 -12.27 -8.67 -15.68
C ALA A 37 -11.98 -7.91 -14.38
N LYS A 38 -12.16 -6.60 -14.41
CA LYS A 38 -11.91 -5.70 -13.28
C LYS A 38 -13.10 -4.74 -13.12
N ALA A 39 -13.54 -4.56 -11.89
CA ALA A 39 -14.59 -3.62 -11.53
C ALA A 39 -14.13 -2.79 -10.33
N ASP A 40 -14.22 -1.48 -10.44
CA ASP A 40 -13.89 -0.52 -9.39
C ASP A 40 -15.12 0.35 -9.08
N LEU A 41 -15.36 0.55 -7.80
CA LEU A 41 -16.34 1.48 -7.25
C LEU A 41 -15.62 2.41 -6.27
N SER A 42 -15.65 3.71 -6.54
CA SER A 42 -15.12 4.74 -5.65
C SER A 42 -16.22 5.75 -5.34
N VAL A 43 -16.51 5.95 -4.07
CA VAL A 43 -17.55 6.87 -3.61
C VAL A 43 -16.95 7.80 -2.57
N THR A 44 -17.13 9.10 -2.77
CA THR A 44 -16.76 10.11 -1.77
C THR A 44 -17.99 10.94 -1.43
N TYR A 45 -18.35 10.97 -0.16
CA TYR A 45 -19.46 11.75 0.35
C TYR A 45 -18.96 12.79 1.35
N ASN A 46 -19.31 14.07 1.10
CA ASN A 46 -18.97 15.19 1.97
C ASN A 46 -20.20 15.65 2.73
N GLN A 47 -20.28 15.36 4.02
CA GLN A 47 -21.34 15.80 4.90
C GLN A 47 -20.94 17.10 5.58
N ILE A 48 -21.63 18.19 5.28
CA ILE A 48 -21.42 19.49 5.90
C ILE A 48 -22.18 19.50 7.24
N LEU A 49 -21.44 19.53 8.33
CA LEU A 49 -22.01 19.62 9.69
C LEU A 49 -22.23 21.08 10.10
N HIS A 50 -21.32 21.95 9.71
CA HIS A 50 -21.33 23.40 10.00
C HIS A 50 -20.49 24.11 8.93
N PRO A 51 -20.63 25.41 8.66
CA PRO A 51 -19.84 26.13 7.66
C PRO A 51 -18.31 25.97 7.76
N ARG A 52 -17.81 25.61 8.97
CA ARG A 52 -16.39 25.36 9.22
C ARG A 52 -16.04 23.89 9.48
N HIS A 53 -17.03 23.00 9.51
CA HIS A 53 -16.86 21.60 9.92
C HIS A 53 -17.54 20.68 8.91
N ARG A 54 -16.80 19.69 8.43
CA ARG A 54 -17.29 18.67 7.50
C ARG A 54 -16.79 17.29 7.87
N LEU A 55 -17.59 16.30 7.56
CA LEU A 55 -17.24 14.90 7.66
C LEU A 55 -17.14 14.33 6.23
N VAL A 56 -16.02 13.75 5.89
CA VAL A 56 -15.75 13.16 4.59
C VAL A 56 -15.71 11.65 4.73
N TRP A 57 -16.55 10.99 3.97
CA TRP A 57 -16.59 9.54 3.83
C TRP A 57 -15.99 9.18 2.48
N HIS A 58 -15.06 8.27 2.47
CA HIS A 58 -14.50 7.74 1.23
C HIS A 58 -14.48 6.23 1.27
N THR A 59 -14.93 5.60 0.19
CA THR A 59 -14.99 4.15 0.05
C THR A 59 -14.50 3.77 -1.33
N ASP A 60 -13.49 2.88 -1.37
CA ASP A 60 -13.04 2.23 -2.59
C ASP A 60 -13.23 0.73 -2.46
N ILE A 61 -13.92 0.14 -3.42
CA ILE A 61 -14.06 -1.30 -3.57
C ILE A 61 -13.60 -1.66 -4.97
N GLY A 62 -12.68 -2.59 -5.07
CA GLY A 62 -12.18 -3.08 -6.34
C GLY A 62 -12.09 -4.60 -6.35
N VAL A 63 -12.48 -5.19 -7.45
CA VAL A 63 -12.37 -6.63 -7.69
C VAL A 63 -11.83 -6.85 -9.08
N ALA A 64 -10.80 -7.66 -9.21
CA ALA A 64 -10.21 -8.08 -10.46
C ALA A 64 -10.06 -9.59 -10.47
N VAL A 65 -10.54 -10.25 -11.51
CA VAL A 65 -10.53 -11.72 -11.62
C VAL A 65 -9.86 -12.12 -12.92
N PRO A 66 -8.74 -12.86 -12.86
CA PRO A 66 -8.16 -13.46 -14.06
C PRO A 66 -9.00 -14.67 -14.47
N TYR A 67 -9.11 -14.89 -15.78
CA TYR A 67 -9.81 -16.06 -16.31
C TYR A 67 -9.27 -16.45 -17.68
N GLY A 68 -9.71 -17.62 -18.17
CA GLY A 68 -9.42 -18.10 -19.51
C GLY A 68 -7.95 -18.30 -19.78
N ASN A 69 -7.28 -17.35 -20.43
CA ASN A 69 -5.87 -17.42 -20.82
C ASN A 69 -4.89 -16.93 -19.72
N SER A 70 -5.38 -16.58 -18.54
CA SER A 70 -4.56 -16.04 -17.45
C SER A 70 -4.89 -16.68 -16.11
N GLN A 71 -3.87 -17.03 -15.37
CA GLN A 71 -3.96 -17.47 -13.98
C GLN A 71 -3.74 -16.32 -12.99
N THR A 72 -3.10 -15.26 -13.44
CA THR A 72 -2.79 -14.08 -12.62
C THR A 72 -3.13 -12.80 -13.37
N ILE A 73 -3.37 -11.72 -12.63
CA ILE A 73 -3.59 -10.38 -13.19
C ILE A 73 -2.24 -9.71 -13.41
N PRO A 74 -2.05 -8.98 -14.52
CA PRO A 74 -0.85 -8.18 -14.74
C PRO A 74 -0.60 -7.23 -13.56
N PHE A 75 0.67 -7.10 -13.17
CA PHE A 75 1.07 -6.33 -12.00
C PHE A 75 0.53 -4.90 -11.99
N GLU A 76 0.49 -4.23 -13.14
CA GLU A 76 0.00 -2.86 -13.29
C GLU A 76 -1.51 -2.72 -13.03
N LYS A 77 -2.23 -3.85 -13.07
CA LYS A 77 -3.69 -3.91 -12.85
C LYS A 77 -4.06 -4.40 -11.47
N ARG A 78 -3.10 -4.91 -10.69
CA ARG A 78 -3.31 -5.35 -9.31
C ARG A 78 -3.51 -4.17 -8.37
N TYR A 79 -4.15 -4.43 -7.24
CA TYR A 79 -4.36 -3.44 -6.19
C TYR A 79 -3.23 -3.45 -5.18
N PHE A 80 -3.02 -2.28 -4.58
CA PHE A 80 -2.10 -2.07 -3.49
C PHE A 80 -2.83 -1.35 -2.35
N ALA A 81 -2.36 -1.54 -1.11
CA ALA A 81 -2.88 -0.84 0.05
C ALA A 81 -1.75 -0.19 0.87
N GLY A 82 -2.15 0.77 1.72
CA GLY A 82 -1.24 1.65 2.45
C GLY A 82 -0.96 2.96 1.74
N GLY A 83 -0.38 3.91 2.47
CA GLY A 83 -0.05 5.25 2.00
C GLY A 83 -1.17 6.28 2.22
N SER A 84 -0.88 7.51 1.80
CA SER A 84 -1.68 8.72 2.12
C SER A 84 -3.10 8.72 1.56
N ASN A 85 -3.40 7.91 0.56
CA ASN A 85 -4.72 7.83 -0.10
C ASN A 85 -5.44 6.50 0.17
N SER A 86 -4.93 5.68 1.07
CA SER A 86 -5.51 4.41 1.47
C SER A 86 -5.56 4.32 2.99
N VAL A 87 -4.89 3.35 3.62
CA VAL A 87 -4.81 3.22 5.08
C VAL A 87 -3.52 3.90 5.57
N ARG A 88 -3.64 5.11 6.12
CA ARG A 88 -2.53 6.02 6.42
C ARG A 88 -1.58 5.58 7.54
N GLY A 89 -1.88 4.50 8.23
CA GLY A 89 -0.97 3.88 9.21
C GLY A 89 0.15 3.05 8.59
N TRP A 90 0.11 2.78 7.29
CA TRP A 90 1.10 2.00 6.56
C TRP A 90 1.77 2.84 5.48
N ALA A 91 3.04 2.56 5.21
CA ALA A 91 3.70 3.10 4.04
C ALA A 91 3.01 2.62 2.75
N ALA A 92 3.22 3.31 1.65
CA ALA A 92 2.64 2.93 0.38
C ALA A 92 3.05 1.52 -0.02
N ARG A 93 2.07 0.67 -0.40
CA ARG A 93 2.31 -0.72 -0.83
C ARG A 93 2.93 -1.63 0.22
N THR A 94 2.62 -1.42 1.50
CA THR A 94 3.14 -2.26 2.60
C THR A 94 2.04 -2.93 3.41
N LEU A 95 0.79 -2.85 2.98
CA LEU A 95 -0.35 -3.49 3.64
C LEU A 95 -0.91 -4.61 2.78
N GLY A 96 -1.03 -5.81 3.35
CA GLY A 96 -1.66 -6.99 2.74
C GLY A 96 -0.76 -7.73 1.73
N PRO A 97 -1.32 -8.66 0.96
CA PRO A 97 -2.72 -9.08 0.97
C PRO A 97 -3.10 -9.87 2.23
N GLY A 98 -4.35 -9.68 2.67
CA GLY A 98 -4.86 -10.37 3.85
C GLY A 98 -3.99 -10.19 5.08
N SER A 99 -3.48 -11.29 5.63
CA SER A 99 -2.55 -11.30 6.76
C SER A 99 -1.10 -11.57 6.35
N TYR A 100 -0.78 -11.46 5.07
CA TYR A 100 0.59 -11.59 4.58
C TYR A 100 1.50 -10.50 5.15
N LYS A 101 2.63 -10.89 5.73
CA LYS A 101 3.56 -9.97 6.42
C LYS A 101 4.65 -9.40 5.50
N GLY A 102 4.83 -9.97 4.32
CA GLY A 102 6.00 -9.72 3.47
C GLY A 102 7.20 -10.59 3.88
N ASN A 103 8.23 -10.58 3.08
CA ASN A 103 9.45 -11.39 3.30
C ASN A 103 10.46 -10.72 4.24
N GLY A 104 10.12 -9.59 4.84
CA GLY A 104 11.03 -8.80 5.65
C GLY A 104 11.90 -7.83 4.85
N ASP A 105 11.91 -7.90 3.53
CA ASP A 105 12.53 -6.92 2.67
C ASP A 105 11.78 -5.58 2.74
N TRP A 106 12.49 -4.50 2.57
CA TRP A 106 11.97 -3.15 2.77
C TRP A 106 10.76 -2.84 1.88
N ILE A 107 10.70 -3.41 0.69
CA ILE A 107 9.56 -3.34 -0.22
C ILE A 107 9.41 -4.67 -0.97
N ASP A 108 8.48 -5.50 -0.56
CA ASP A 108 8.06 -6.68 -1.32
C ASP A 108 6.93 -6.33 -2.29
N VAL A 109 7.24 -5.44 -3.25
CA VAL A 109 6.25 -4.82 -4.13
C VAL A 109 5.44 -5.85 -4.93
N ASN A 110 6.06 -6.95 -5.33
CA ASN A 110 5.42 -7.97 -6.14
C ASN A 110 4.39 -8.76 -5.31
N ASN A 111 4.77 -9.14 -4.09
CA ASN A 111 3.94 -9.97 -3.23
C ASN A 111 2.96 -9.14 -2.37
N GLN A 112 3.23 -7.84 -2.16
CA GLN A 112 2.28 -6.94 -1.48
C GLN A 112 1.29 -6.30 -2.46
N SER A 113 0.69 -7.13 -3.30
CA SER A 113 -0.34 -6.78 -4.27
C SER A 113 -1.50 -7.77 -4.21
N GLY A 114 -2.71 -7.33 -4.56
CA GLY A 114 -3.92 -8.14 -4.47
C GLY A 114 -4.85 -7.96 -5.66
N ASP A 115 -5.87 -8.78 -5.71
CA ASP A 115 -6.88 -8.82 -6.75
C ASP A 115 -8.20 -8.22 -6.28
N ILE A 116 -8.38 -8.09 -4.96
CA ILE A 116 -9.53 -7.46 -4.30
C ILE A 116 -9.01 -6.33 -3.42
N ARG A 117 -9.71 -5.20 -3.41
CA ARG A 117 -9.42 -4.04 -2.54
C ARG A 117 -10.68 -3.60 -1.82
N LEU A 118 -10.55 -3.34 -0.53
CA LEU A 118 -11.50 -2.60 0.27
C LEU A 118 -10.77 -1.48 0.99
N ASN A 119 -11.25 -0.25 0.85
CA ASN A 119 -10.72 0.91 1.54
C ASN A 119 -11.87 1.79 2.01
N LEU A 120 -11.89 2.11 3.30
CA LEU A 120 -12.90 2.91 3.97
C LEU A 120 -12.17 3.99 4.78
N ASN A 121 -12.45 5.25 4.49
CA ASN A 121 -11.87 6.38 5.21
C ASN A 121 -12.98 7.28 5.73
N VAL A 122 -12.88 7.67 6.98
CA VAL A 122 -13.74 8.67 7.59
C VAL A 122 -12.86 9.76 8.14
N GLU A 123 -13.11 10.99 7.70
CA GLU A 123 -12.28 12.12 8.05
C GLU A 123 -13.12 13.32 8.46
N TYR A 124 -12.97 13.74 9.72
CA TYR A 124 -13.51 14.98 10.21
C TYR A 124 -12.54 16.12 9.94
N ARG A 125 -13.02 17.19 9.32
CA ARG A 125 -12.25 18.37 8.96
C ARG A 125 -12.83 19.60 9.62
N ALA A 126 -11.96 20.37 10.25
CA ALA A 126 -12.31 21.62 10.92
C ALA A 126 -11.47 22.78 10.36
N LYS A 127 -12.12 23.75 9.72
CA LYS A 127 -11.46 24.96 9.24
C LYS A 127 -11.23 25.92 10.39
N VAL A 128 -9.99 26.00 10.87
CA VAL A 128 -9.60 26.84 12.01
C VAL A 128 -9.31 28.27 11.57
N TRP A 129 -8.66 28.44 10.43
CA TRP A 129 -8.32 29.73 9.85
C TRP A 129 -8.68 29.76 8.36
N SER A 130 -8.47 30.92 7.69
CA SER A 130 -8.82 31.02 6.27
C SER A 130 -8.13 29.98 5.38
N ILE A 131 -6.88 29.66 5.69
CA ILE A 131 -6.04 28.72 4.95
C ILE A 131 -5.72 27.43 5.72
N ILE A 132 -6.04 27.36 7.04
CA ILE A 132 -5.68 26.23 7.90
C ILE A 132 -6.90 25.37 8.20
N GLU A 133 -6.82 24.10 7.83
CA GLU A 133 -7.81 23.07 8.14
C GLU A 133 -7.12 21.93 8.91
N LEU A 134 -7.65 21.63 10.09
CA LEU A 134 -7.27 20.45 10.86
C LEU A 134 -8.16 19.27 10.51
N ALA A 135 -7.60 18.09 10.51
CA ALA A 135 -8.34 16.86 10.29
C ALA A 135 -8.03 15.82 11.36
N ALA A 136 -9.05 15.03 11.70
CA ALA A 136 -8.89 13.77 12.41
C ALA A 136 -9.51 12.67 11.56
N PHE A 137 -8.88 11.51 11.48
CA PHE A 137 -9.32 10.46 10.59
C PHE A 137 -9.24 9.06 11.20
N VAL A 138 -10.06 8.19 10.66
CA VAL A 138 -10.00 6.74 10.86
C VAL A 138 -10.04 6.09 9.49
N ASP A 139 -9.09 5.22 9.23
CA ASP A 139 -8.97 4.46 8.00
C ASP A 139 -9.12 2.97 8.29
N ALA A 140 -9.83 2.26 7.42
CA ALA A 140 -9.99 0.82 7.47
C ALA A 140 -9.83 0.25 6.07
N GLY A 141 -9.15 -0.86 5.92
CA GLY A 141 -9.04 -1.49 4.62
C GLY A 141 -7.99 -2.58 4.53
N ASN A 142 -7.96 -3.24 3.40
CA ASN A 142 -6.94 -4.22 3.03
C ASN A 142 -7.10 -4.58 1.55
N ILE A 143 -6.19 -5.38 1.07
CA ILE A 143 -6.27 -6.08 -0.22
C ILE A 143 -6.25 -7.60 0.02
N TRP A 144 -6.73 -8.36 -0.94
CA TRP A 144 -6.71 -9.83 -0.91
C TRP A 144 -6.46 -10.36 -2.31
N THR A 145 -6.02 -11.61 -2.39
CA THR A 145 -5.97 -12.37 -3.64
C THR A 145 -7.26 -13.17 -3.84
N VAL A 146 -7.64 -13.41 -5.10
CA VAL A 146 -8.78 -14.28 -5.44
C VAL A 146 -8.38 -15.74 -5.34
N PHE A 147 -7.16 -16.06 -5.76
CA PHE A 147 -6.61 -17.41 -5.69
C PHE A 147 -5.56 -17.52 -4.58
N ASP A 148 -5.32 -18.74 -4.12
CA ASP A 148 -4.27 -19.02 -3.15
C ASP A 148 -2.92 -19.13 -3.88
N TYR A 149 -2.01 -18.22 -3.55
CA TYR A 149 -0.66 -18.19 -4.10
C TYR A 149 0.34 -18.57 -3.01
N GLU A 150 1.22 -19.53 -3.29
CA GLU A 150 2.29 -19.95 -2.36
C GLU A 150 3.18 -18.78 -1.90
N ALA A 151 3.42 -17.81 -2.78
CA ALA A 151 4.21 -16.61 -2.47
C ALA A 151 3.50 -15.62 -1.53
N GLN A 152 2.19 -15.77 -1.29
CA GLN A 152 1.36 -14.85 -0.51
C GLN A 152 0.50 -15.61 0.52
N PRO A 153 1.10 -16.34 1.46
CA PRO A 153 0.36 -17.13 2.45
C PRO A 153 -0.57 -16.23 3.27
N TYR A 154 -1.78 -16.73 3.54
CA TYR A 154 -2.88 -16.01 4.23
C TYR A 154 -3.40 -14.77 3.47
N GLY A 155 -3.07 -14.62 2.17
CA GLY A 155 -3.51 -13.52 1.33
C GLY A 155 -4.87 -13.70 0.70
N VAL A 156 -5.37 -14.92 0.59
CA VAL A 156 -6.62 -15.26 -0.11
C VAL A 156 -7.85 -14.73 0.61
N PHE A 157 -8.80 -14.20 -0.16
CA PHE A 157 -10.08 -13.71 0.37
C PHE A 157 -10.99 -14.85 0.82
N LYS A 158 -11.46 -14.81 2.07
CA LYS A 158 -12.44 -15.75 2.63
C LYS A 158 -13.56 -15.00 3.32
N TRP A 159 -14.81 -15.24 2.94
CA TRP A 159 -15.98 -14.57 3.47
C TRP A 159 -16.15 -14.68 4.98
N ASN A 160 -15.71 -15.77 5.58
CA ASN A 160 -15.80 -16.02 7.03
C ASN A 160 -14.62 -15.42 7.83
N GLU A 161 -13.58 -14.90 7.16
CA GLU A 161 -12.35 -14.44 7.82
C GLU A 161 -11.91 -13.02 7.44
N PHE A 162 -12.38 -12.49 6.27
CA PHE A 162 -11.90 -11.21 5.74
C PHE A 162 -12.00 -10.05 6.73
N TYR A 163 -13.05 -10.03 7.57
CA TYR A 163 -13.25 -8.97 8.57
C TYR A 163 -12.17 -8.94 9.66
N LYS A 164 -11.53 -10.10 9.96
CA LYS A 164 -10.39 -10.20 10.89
C LYS A 164 -9.10 -9.66 10.26
N GLN A 165 -9.07 -9.55 8.95
CA GLN A 165 -7.92 -9.10 8.18
C GLN A 165 -8.03 -7.63 7.78
N ILE A 166 -9.07 -6.91 8.19
CA ILE A 166 -9.20 -5.47 7.94
C ILE A 166 -8.23 -4.72 8.83
N ALA A 167 -7.26 -4.03 8.23
CA ALA A 167 -6.36 -3.13 8.93
C ALA A 167 -7.09 -1.88 9.38
N LEU A 168 -6.77 -1.38 10.58
CA LEU A 168 -7.33 -0.13 11.11
C LEU A 168 -6.20 0.84 11.44
N ALA A 169 -6.38 2.10 11.05
CA ALA A 169 -5.51 3.21 11.42
C ALA A 169 -6.33 4.41 11.87
N TYR A 170 -5.72 5.27 12.66
CA TYR A 170 -6.28 6.58 13.01
C TYR A 170 -5.17 7.63 13.00
N GLY A 171 -5.56 8.88 12.97
CA GLY A 171 -4.57 9.94 12.97
C GLY A 171 -5.14 11.32 12.88
N VAL A 172 -4.22 12.27 12.76
CA VAL A 172 -4.51 13.68 12.60
C VAL A 172 -3.82 14.22 11.35
N GLY A 173 -4.39 15.25 10.77
CA GLY A 173 -3.86 15.88 9.57
C GLY A 173 -3.94 17.41 9.64
N LEU A 174 -2.99 18.04 8.97
CA LEU A 174 -2.97 19.47 8.71
C LEU A 174 -3.08 19.69 7.21
N ARG A 175 -3.97 20.60 6.83
CA ARG A 175 -4.14 21.05 5.45
C ARG A 175 -3.98 22.54 5.38
N LEU A 176 -3.15 22.98 4.44
CA LEU A 176 -2.94 24.40 4.14
C LEU A 176 -3.46 24.63 2.72
N ASP A 177 -4.57 25.34 2.61
CA ASP A 177 -5.25 25.65 1.35
C ASP A 177 -4.85 27.05 0.86
N PHE A 178 -4.02 27.08 -0.17
CA PHE A 178 -3.49 28.30 -0.80
C PHE A 178 -4.20 28.64 -2.10
N THR A 179 -5.48 28.31 -2.25
CA THR A 179 -6.31 28.63 -3.43
C THR A 179 -5.88 27.88 -4.70
N PHE A 180 -4.60 27.85 -5.03
CA PHE A 180 -4.04 27.22 -6.24
C PHE A 180 -3.35 25.87 -5.94
N PHE A 181 -3.01 25.56 -4.70
CA PHE A 181 -2.58 24.24 -4.25
C PHE A 181 -2.95 24.00 -2.78
N VAL A 182 -3.07 22.73 -2.41
CA VAL A 182 -3.30 22.30 -1.03
C VAL A 182 -2.11 21.49 -0.56
N PHE A 183 -1.44 21.96 0.49
CA PHE A 183 -0.40 21.21 1.18
C PHE A 183 -1.02 20.40 2.31
N ARG A 184 -0.75 19.08 2.33
CA ARG A 184 -1.32 18.14 3.30
C ARG A 184 -0.23 17.39 4.03
N VAL A 185 -0.30 17.37 5.35
CA VAL A 185 0.53 16.53 6.23
C VAL A 185 -0.39 15.70 7.09
N ASP A 186 -0.30 14.38 7.00
CA ASP A 186 -1.08 13.45 7.80
C ASP A 186 -0.12 12.62 8.68
N PHE A 187 -0.47 12.48 9.96
CA PHE A 187 0.19 11.59 10.91
C PHE A 187 -0.76 10.47 11.26
N GLY A 188 -0.47 9.26 10.79
CA GLY A 188 -1.27 8.06 10.97
C GLY A 188 -0.60 7.04 11.89
N VAL A 189 -1.39 6.42 12.73
CA VAL A 189 -0.97 5.36 13.67
C VAL A 189 -1.75 4.10 13.38
N LYS A 190 -1.08 2.95 13.34
CA LYS A 190 -1.71 1.63 13.23
C LYS A 190 -2.49 1.34 14.51
N LEU A 191 -3.78 1.04 14.40
CA LEU A 191 -4.63 0.59 15.51
C LEU A 191 -4.72 -0.94 15.52
N TYR A 192 -4.98 -1.55 14.38
CA TYR A 192 -5.07 -3.00 14.20
C TYR A 192 -4.26 -3.44 12.98
N ASP A 193 -3.32 -4.34 13.17
CA ASP A 193 -2.40 -4.84 12.15
C ASP A 193 -2.70 -6.31 11.83
N PRO A 194 -3.31 -6.62 10.67
CA PRO A 194 -3.69 -7.97 10.31
C PRO A 194 -2.50 -8.89 10.01
N SER A 195 -1.32 -8.34 9.71
CA SER A 195 -0.12 -9.15 9.49
C SER A 195 0.32 -9.92 10.74
N ARG A 196 -0.22 -9.57 11.90
CA ARG A 196 0.05 -10.21 13.21
C ARG A 196 -1.07 -11.19 13.62
N LEU A 197 -1.95 -11.57 12.70
CA LEU A 197 -3.04 -12.50 13.00
C LEU A 197 -2.52 -13.93 13.15
N TYR A 198 -1.49 -14.28 12.41
CA TYR A 198 -0.89 -15.61 12.36
C TYR A 198 0.62 -15.53 12.60
N GLY A 199 1.22 -16.68 12.92
CA GLY A 199 2.66 -16.81 13.12
C GLY A 199 3.14 -16.42 14.53
N ALA A 200 4.40 -16.06 14.66
CA ALA A 200 5.06 -15.76 15.95
C ALA A 200 4.46 -14.54 16.69
N ASP A 201 3.86 -13.61 15.95
CA ASP A 201 3.25 -12.40 16.49
C ASP A 201 1.74 -12.55 16.75
N ALA A 202 1.18 -13.77 16.67
CA ALA A 202 -0.24 -14.01 16.86
C ALA A 202 -0.73 -13.49 18.23
N GLY A 203 -1.89 -12.81 18.22
CA GLY A 203 -2.46 -12.21 19.43
C GLY A 203 -2.01 -10.77 19.71
N THR A 204 -1.11 -10.19 18.90
CA THR A 204 -0.59 -8.82 19.10
C THR A 204 -1.10 -7.81 18.05
N GLN A 205 -2.24 -8.08 17.43
CA GLN A 205 -2.80 -7.27 16.34
C GLN A 205 -3.17 -5.86 16.77
N TRP A 206 -3.69 -5.72 18.01
CA TRP A 206 -4.10 -4.42 18.53
C TRP A 206 -2.90 -3.61 19.02
N ARG A 207 -2.72 -2.46 18.42
CA ARG A 207 -1.67 -1.51 18.78
C ARG A 207 -2.30 -0.29 19.41
N THR A 208 -2.17 -0.16 20.73
CA THR A 208 -2.49 1.10 21.42
C THR A 208 -1.22 1.96 21.50
N VAL A 209 -1.39 3.29 21.58
CA VAL A 209 -0.26 4.22 21.76
C VAL A 209 0.57 3.82 22.99
N ALA A 210 -0.08 3.37 24.06
CA ALA A 210 0.61 2.89 25.27
C ALA A 210 1.43 1.62 25.03
N ASN A 211 0.94 0.69 24.20
CA ASN A 211 1.67 -0.55 23.87
C ASN A 211 2.82 -0.30 22.89
N GLY A 212 2.70 0.71 22.01
CA GLY A 212 3.77 1.11 21.10
C GLY A 212 4.95 1.74 21.83
N LEU A 213 4.70 2.50 22.90
CA LEU A 213 5.74 3.12 23.72
C LEU A 213 6.44 2.12 24.66
N ASN A 214 5.79 1.02 25.02
CA ASN A 214 6.34 0.02 25.95
C ASN A 214 7.09 -1.13 25.28
N ARG A 215 7.09 -1.23 23.95
CA ARG A 215 7.81 -2.29 23.25
C ARG A 215 9.29 -1.96 23.08
N LYS A 216 10.10 -2.49 23.96
CA LYS A 216 11.56 -2.51 23.80
C LYS A 216 12.01 -3.13 22.45
N GLN A 217 11.24 -4.06 21.90
CA GLN A 217 11.51 -4.69 20.60
C GLN A 217 11.29 -3.74 19.42
N ASP A 218 10.15 -3.02 19.37
CA ASP A 218 9.89 -2.04 18.31
C ASP A 218 10.89 -0.86 18.37
N MET A 219 11.40 -0.54 19.57
CA MET A 219 12.46 0.47 19.74
C MET A 219 13.83 -0.05 19.28
N ALA A 220 14.14 -1.30 19.53
CA ALA A 220 15.39 -1.91 19.06
C ALA A 220 15.40 -2.03 17.52
N GLU A 221 14.30 -2.48 16.92
CA GLU A 221 14.16 -2.61 15.46
C GLU A 221 14.21 -1.22 14.78
N ASN A 222 13.55 -0.21 15.35
CA ASN A 222 13.64 1.17 14.87
C ASN A 222 15.04 1.78 15.14
N GLN A 223 15.70 1.40 16.19
CA GLN A 223 17.06 1.86 16.50
C GLN A 223 18.08 1.24 15.56
N GLU A 224 17.96 -0.05 15.22
CA GLU A 224 18.77 -0.69 14.18
C GLU A 224 18.53 -0.07 12.79
N LEU A 225 17.26 0.21 12.45
CA LEU A 225 16.92 0.89 11.18
C LEU A 225 17.55 2.28 11.10
N ILE A 226 17.43 3.08 12.17
CA ILE A 226 18.03 4.43 12.26
C ILE A 226 19.56 4.34 12.21
N LEU A 227 20.17 3.38 12.91
CA LEU A 227 21.61 3.16 12.89
C LEU A 227 22.09 2.69 11.52
N GLY A 228 21.31 1.84 10.83
CA GLY A 228 21.55 1.44 9.43
C GLY A 228 21.52 2.64 8.49
N MET A 229 20.47 3.46 8.55
CA MET A 229 20.38 4.68 7.75
C MET A 229 21.49 5.70 8.03
N ILE A 230 21.93 5.81 9.29
CA ILE A 230 23.08 6.66 9.67
C ILE A 230 24.38 6.06 9.13
N GLY A 231 24.52 4.72 9.15
CA GLY A 231 25.65 3.99 8.57
C GLY A 231 25.78 4.22 7.08
N GLU A 232 24.69 4.01 6.34
CA GLU A 232 24.62 4.26 4.89
C GLU A 232 24.86 5.74 4.55
N GLY A 233 24.29 6.66 5.34
CA GLY A 233 24.53 8.08 5.18
C GLY A 233 26.01 8.46 5.40
N LYS A 234 26.69 7.81 6.33
CA LYS A 234 28.14 7.99 6.55
C LYS A 234 28.97 7.41 5.42
N GLU A 235 28.62 6.26 4.87
CA GLU A 235 29.28 5.66 3.71
C GLU A 235 29.10 6.53 2.45
N LEU A 236 27.87 6.99 2.14
CA LEU A 236 27.59 7.92 1.05
C LEU A 236 28.37 9.24 1.21
N MET A 237 28.47 9.77 2.44
CA MET A 237 29.29 10.96 2.69
C MET A 237 30.80 10.67 2.56
N ALA A 238 31.26 9.46 2.87
CA ALA A 238 32.63 9.04 2.67
C ALA A 238 32.96 8.90 1.17
N GLU A 239 32.04 8.32 0.38
CA GLU A 239 32.17 8.25 -1.07
C GLU A 239 32.11 9.64 -1.74
N ALA A 240 31.23 10.53 -1.29
CA ALA A 240 31.17 11.93 -1.75
C ALA A 240 32.49 12.70 -1.48
N ARG A 241 33.28 12.26 -0.47
CA ARG A 241 34.63 12.83 -0.20
C ARG A 241 35.69 12.41 -1.23
N ILE A 242 35.42 11.40 -2.03
CA ILE A 242 36.37 10.87 -3.04
C ILE A 242 36.17 11.51 -4.41
N ILE A 243 35.21 12.43 -4.60
CA ILE A 243 34.98 13.11 -5.87
C ILE A 243 36.23 13.93 -6.22
N PRO A 244 36.91 13.64 -7.38
CA PRO A 244 38.06 14.39 -7.82
C PRO A 244 37.67 15.86 -8.11
N GLY A 245 38.37 16.81 -7.53
CA GLY A 245 38.17 18.24 -7.80
C GLY A 245 37.65 19.09 -6.65
N VAL A 246 37.29 18.51 -5.50
CA VAL A 246 36.91 19.30 -4.32
C VAL A 246 38.15 19.63 -3.47
N PRO A 247 38.48 20.90 -3.23
CA PRO A 247 39.63 21.31 -2.43
C PRO A 247 39.57 20.73 -1.00
N LYS A 248 40.72 20.29 -0.47
CA LYS A 248 40.84 19.65 0.85
C LYS A 248 40.30 20.51 2.01
N GLU A 249 40.32 21.83 1.90
CA GLU A 249 39.78 22.73 2.93
C GLU A 249 38.25 22.68 3.07
N LYS A 250 37.50 22.43 1.99
CA LYS A 250 36.04 22.25 2.05
C LYS A 250 35.63 20.90 2.63
N ARG A 251 36.52 19.90 2.60
CA ARG A 251 36.28 18.57 3.16
C ARG A 251 36.29 18.54 4.69
N LYS A 252 37.07 19.42 5.32
CA LYS A 252 37.22 19.48 6.78
C LYS A 252 36.00 20.13 7.47
N LYS A 253 35.35 21.12 6.83
CA LYS A 253 34.17 21.81 7.36
C LYS A 253 32.90 20.94 7.37
N ALA A 254 32.82 19.90 6.55
CA ALA A 254 31.68 18.95 6.54
C ALA A 254 31.85 17.81 7.56
N SER A 255 33.02 17.69 8.20
CA SER A 255 33.33 16.68 9.22
C SER A 255 33.04 17.13 10.66
N ASP A 256 32.89 18.46 10.86
CA ASP A 256 32.80 19.08 12.18
C ASP A 256 31.39 19.69 12.42
N ALA A 257 30.42 19.43 11.50
CA ALA A 257 29.00 19.75 11.61
C ALA A 257 28.16 18.47 11.76
#